data_39477ad368d105491bfc069a0fbdf284
#
_entry.id   39477ad368d105491bfc069a0fbdf284
#
_cell.length_a   1.000
_cell.length_b   1.000
_cell.length_c   1.000
_cell.angle_alpha   90.00
_cell.angle_beta   90.00
_cell.angle_gamma   90.00
#
_symmetry.space_group_name_H-M   'P 1'
#
loop_
_entity.id
_entity.type
_entity.pdbx_description
1 polymer ?
#
loop_
_entity_poly.entity_id
_entity_poly.type
_entity_poly.pdbx_seq_one_letter_code
_entity_poly.pdbx_strand_id
1 'polypeptide(L)'
;MPSHILTVYQQSDPSKKFIAKKVRADSAELRIFKLLNTFQLKSEYIISLRDLFQTQSISWAILPKMVSLAGGRLYGGVAQVSWGLIKGVAYLHKHCIAHRDVKPENLVVDWDFSLKNIDFDVAMKVKDEDEVVEGQCGTKGWMAPEMEKSMYSPIKADRWSTGQVLLYLLNKFRKEDTVLRTTARKLTAHNPSRRSSMLQVAPSLSLSNVANVAVERKAWRSLQDTVEVNGENAKPRG
;
A
#
# COMPACT_ATOMS: atom_id res chain seq x y z
N MET A 1 17.03 14.35 15.04
CA MET A 1 15.94 15.05 14.32
C MET A 1 14.62 14.55 14.88
N PRO A 2 13.61 15.40 15.12
CA PRO A 2 12.32 14.89 15.55
C PRO A 2 11.76 13.92 14.49
N SER A 3 11.28 12.78 14.95
CA SER A 3 10.69 11.75 14.08
C SER A 3 9.52 12.35 13.30
N HIS A 4 9.48 12.13 11.99
CA HIS A 4 8.34 12.52 11.15
C HIS A 4 7.13 11.59 11.35
N ILE A 5 7.31 10.50 12.08
CA ILE A 5 6.29 9.47 12.34
C ILE A 5 6.32 9.14 13.83
N LEU A 6 5.17 9.26 14.49
CA LEU A 6 5.00 8.97 15.92
C LEU A 6 3.88 7.94 16.10
N THR A 7 4.01 7.06 17.10
CA THR A 7 2.86 6.30 17.59
C THR A 7 2.14 7.14 18.63
N VAL A 8 0.84 7.33 18.45
CA VAL A 8 -0.04 8.09 19.35
C VAL A 8 -1.20 7.23 19.84
N TYR A 9 -1.81 7.63 20.93
CA TYR A 9 -2.86 6.88 21.60
C TYR A 9 -4.11 7.74 21.70
N GLN A 10 -5.28 7.10 21.69
CA GLN A 10 -6.52 7.80 21.98
C GLN A 10 -6.61 8.05 23.49
N GLN A 11 -6.84 9.29 23.91
CA GLN A 11 -6.86 9.65 25.33
C GLN A 11 -7.93 8.89 26.12
N SER A 12 -9.11 8.68 25.51
CA SER A 12 -10.23 7.95 26.13
C SER A 12 -10.05 6.43 26.14
N ASP A 13 -9.11 5.89 25.33
CA ASP A 13 -8.83 4.47 25.21
C ASP A 13 -7.37 4.26 24.76
N PRO A 14 -6.41 4.19 25.71
CA PRO A 14 -5.00 4.06 25.39
C PRO A 14 -4.62 2.76 24.68
N SER A 15 -5.50 1.75 24.62
CA SER A 15 -5.29 0.53 23.84
C SER A 15 -5.34 0.80 22.34
N LYS A 16 -6.08 1.84 21.93
CA LYS A 16 -6.20 2.27 20.53
C LYS A 16 -4.99 3.09 20.10
N LYS A 17 -4.16 2.47 19.28
CA LYS A 17 -2.91 3.04 18.76
C LYS A 17 -3.11 3.54 17.31
N PHE A 18 -2.52 4.70 17.03
CA PHE A 18 -2.52 5.33 15.71
C PHE A 18 -1.11 5.75 15.33
N ILE A 19 -0.94 6.10 14.08
CA ILE A 19 0.28 6.73 13.55
C ILE A 19 -0.03 8.20 13.31
N ALA A 20 0.76 9.09 13.88
CA ALA A 20 0.78 10.50 13.52
C ALA A 20 1.96 10.74 12.56
N LYS A 21 1.66 11.03 11.29
CA LYS A 21 2.63 11.39 10.26
C LYS A 21 2.67 12.90 10.11
N LYS A 22 3.86 13.48 10.24
CA LYS A 22 4.09 14.91 9.99
C LYS A 22 4.09 15.15 8.49
N VAL A 23 3.22 16.01 8.00
CA VAL A 23 3.12 16.39 6.59
C VAL A 23 3.17 17.91 6.47
N ARG A 24 3.72 18.41 5.38
CA ARG A 24 3.69 19.86 5.12
C ARG A 24 2.28 20.28 4.73
N ALA A 25 1.85 21.46 5.17
CA ALA A 25 0.51 21.97 4.90
C ALA A 25 0.20 22.15 3.41
N ASP A 26 1.23 22.40 2.61
CA ASP A 26 1.16 22.61 1.15
C ASP A 26 1.56 21.37 0.31
N SER A 27 1.82 20.21 0.95
CA SER A 27 2.33 19.03 0.27
C SER A 27 1.33 18.39 -0.69
N ALA A 28 1.87 17.72 -1.71
CA ALA A 28 1.08 16.87 -2.61
C ALA A 28 0.36 15.77 -1.82
N GLU A 29 1.06 15.16 -0.86
CA GLU A 29 0.49 14.12 0.01
C GLU A 29 -0.77 14.59 0.73
N LEU A 30 -0.74 15.79 1.35
CA LEU A 30 -1.91 16.29 2.06
C LEU A 30 -3.09 16.57 1.12
N ARG A 31 -2.79 17.09 -0.10
CA ARG A 31 -3.83 17.26 -1.13
C ARG A 31 -4.43 15.93 -1.56
N ILE A 32 -3.60 14.91 -1.78
CA ILE A 32 -4.05 13.56 -2.13
C ILE A 32 -4.83 12.92 -0.97
N PHE A 33 -4.35 13.03 0.27
CA PHE A 33 -5.10 12.56 1.44
C PHE A 33 -6.48 13.20 1.55
N LYS A 34 -6.57 14.52 1.42
CA LYS A 34 -7.86 15.22 1.45
C LYS A 34 -8.78 14.74 0.33
N LEU A 35 -8.25 14.60 -0.89
CA LEU A 35 -9.01 14.11 -2.04
C LEU A 35 -9.53 12.68 -1.82
N LEU A 36 -8.65 11.74 -1.43
CA LEU A 36 -8.98 10.32 -1.25
C LEU A 36 -9.87 10.03 -0.01
N ASN A 37 -9.97 10.98 0.92
CA ASN A 37 -10.82 10.87 2.10
C ASN A 37 -12.12 11.67 2.00
N THR A 38 -12.42 12.25 0.85
CA THR A 38 -13.76 12.79 0.59
C THR A 38 -14.78 11.65 0.56
N PHE A 39 -16.04 11.97 0.91
CA PHE A 39 -17.11 10.96 0.93
C PHE A 39 -17.29 10.24 -0.40
N GLN A 40 -17.00 10.91 -1.50
CA GLN A 40 -17.14 10.39 -2.87
C GLN A 40 -15.96 9.50 -3.32
N LEU A 41 -14.79 9.63 -2.67
CA LEU A 41 -13.55 8.95 -3.07
C LEU A 41 -12.98 8.06 -1.95
N LYS A 42 -13.84 7.44 -1.15
CA LYS A 42 -13.39 6.51 -0.11
C LYS A 42 -13.17 5.12 -0.70
N SER A 43 -12.00 4.55 -0.45
CA SER A 43 -11.65 3.18 -0.89
C SER A 43 -11.15 2.34 0.29
N GLU A 44 -11.59 1.09 0.33
CA GLU A 44 -11.09 0.12 1.31
C GLU A 44 -9.62 -0.27 1.11
N TYR A 45 -9.01 0.05 -0.06
CA TYR A 45 -7.62 -0.27 -0.39
C TYR A 45 -6.65 0.90 -0.19
N ILE A 46 -7.15 2.03 0.29
CA ILE A 46 -6.36 3.22 0.59
C ILE A 46 -6.45 3.49 2.08
N ILE A 47 -5.31 3.89 2.69
CA ILE A 47 -5.31 4.27 4.09
C ILE A 47 -6.27 5.44 4.33
N SER A 48 -7.16 5.29 5.31
CA SER A 48 -8.09 6.36 5.66
C SER A 48 -7.44 7.36 6.61
N LEU A 49 -7.56 8.64 6.33
CA LEU A 49 -7.24 9.71 7.25
C LEU A 49 -8.29 9.69 8.38
N ARG A 50 -7.85 9.46 9.61
CA ARG A 50 -8.75 9.48 10.77
C ARG A 50 -9.00 10.89 11.27
N ASP A 51 -7.92 11.68 11.32
CA ASP A 51 -7.97 13.06 11.78
C ASP A 51 -6.80 13.86 11.19
N LEU A 52 -6.88 15.18 11.27
CA LEU A 52 -5.88 16.09 10.75
C LEU A 52 -5.72 17.28 11.70
N PHE A 53 -4.60 17.34 12.39
CA PHE A 53 -4.24 18.49 13.19
C PHE A 53 -3.35 19.42 12.39
N GLN A 54 -3.78 20.68 12.23
CA GLN A 54 -3.05 21.68 11.45
C GLN A 54 -2.61 22.84 12.32
N THR A 55 -1.36 23.21 12.14
CA THR A 55 -0.79 24.50 12.57
C THR A 55 -0.52 25.36 11.35
N GLN A 56 0.04 26.56 11.53
CA GLN A 56 0.34 27.45 10.40
C GLN A 56 1.31 26.84 9.36
N SER A 57 2.24 25.96 9.78
CA SER A 57 3.29 25.43 8.90
C SER A 57 3.35 23.91 8.83
N ILE A 58 2.71 23.21 9.75
CA ILE A 58 2.82 21.75 9.90
C ILE A 58 1.43 21.17 10.08
N SER A 59 1.21 20.03 9.45
CA SER A 59 0.03 19.19 9.67
C SER A 59 0.47 17.82 10.19
N TRP A 60 -0.35 17.25 11.07
CA TRP A 60 -0.20 15.89 11.54
C TRP A 60 -1.38 15.06 11.05
N ALA A 61 -1.13 14.15 10.12
CA ALA A 61 -2.11 13.20 9.64
C ALA A 61 -2.19 12.02 10.61
N ILE A 62 -3.36 11.79 11.19
CA ILE A 62 -3.60 10.65 12.08
C ILE A 62 -4.16 9.49 11.26
N LEU A 63 -3.42 8.39 11.25
CA LEU A 63 -3.68 7.21 10.44
C LEU A 63 -3.85 5.98 11.35
N PRO A 64 -4.63 4.97 10.95
CA PRO A 64 -4.68 3.69 11.65
C PRO A 64 -3.28 3.08 11.75
N LYS A 65 -2.95 2.48 12.90
CA LYS A 65 -1.72 1.70 13.04
C LYS A 65 -1.96 0.32 12.44
N MET A 66 -1.18 -0.02 11.43
CA MET A 66 -1.24 -1.28 10.71
C MET A 66 0.17 -1.88 10.58
N VAL A 67 0.29 -3.11 10.10
CA VAL A 67 1.57 -3.82 9.97
C VAL A 67 2.15 -3.57 8.57
N SER A 68 3.42 -3.14 8.50
CA SER A 68 4.10 -2.98 7.21
C SER A 68 4.31 -4.33 6.54
N LEU A 69 4.02 -4.38 5.24
CA LEU A 69 4.20 -5.57 4.42
C LEU A 69 5.69 -5.94 4.25
N ALA A 70 6.59 -4.96 4.29
CA ALA A 70 8.04 -5.18 4.17
C ALA A 70 8.60 -6.01 5.33
N GLY A 71 8.19 -5.71 6.58
CA GLY A 71 8.63 -6.38 7.80
C GLY A 71 7.72 -7.51 8.27
N GLY A 72 6.51 -7.62 7.71
CA GLY A 72 5.48 -8.55 8.14
C GLY A 72 5.74 -9.99 7.69
N ARG A 73 5.27 -10.95 8.51
CA ARG A 73 5.17 -12.36 8.13
C ARG A 73 3.73 -12.59 7.64
N LEU A 74 3.54 -12.78 6.34
CA LEU A 74 2.27 -13.25 5.81
C LEU A 74 2.25 -14.79 5.92
N TYR A 75 1.64 -15.30 6.96
CA TYR A 75 1.42 -16.75 7.13
C TYR A 75 0.22 -17.28 6.30
N GLY A 76 0.04 -16.74 5.13
CA GLY A 76 -1.11 -16.92 4.26
C GLY A 76 -1.49 -15.59 3.67
N GLY A 77 -2.64 -15.49 3.01
CA GLY A 77 -3.17 -14.22 2.53
C GLY A 77 -2.42 -13.56 1.37
N VAL A 78 -1.39 -14.21 0.77
CA VAL A 78 -0.63 -13.65 -0.35
C VAL A 78 -1.56 -13.28 -1.51
N ALA A 79 -2.52 -14.14 -1.82
CA ALA A 79 -3.49 -13.87 -2.88
C ALA A 79 -4.40 -12.67 -2.52
N GLN A 80 -4.87 -12.59 -1.28
CA GLN A 80 -5.71 -11.48 -0.81
C GLN A 80 -4.96 -10.16 -0.82
N VAL A 81 -3.73 -10.14 -0.31
CA VAL A 81 -2.85 -8.97 -0.33
C VAL A 81 -2.55 -8.52 -1.76
N SER A 82 -2.23 -9.47 -2.66
CA SER A 82 -1.98 -9.19 -4.08
C SER A 82 -3.22 -8.59 -4.75
N TRP A 83 -4.39 -9.14 -4.45
CA TRP A 83 -5.65 -8.60 -4.94
C TRP A 83 -5.94 -7.20 -4.41
N GLY A 84 -5.71 -6.97 -3.11
CA GLY A 84 -5.84 -5.66 -2.48
C GLY A 84 -4.93 -4.62 -3.13
N LEU A 85 -3.67 -4.99 -3.43
CA LEU A 85 -2.73 -4.12 -4.14
C LEU A 85 -3.26 -3.74 -5.52
N ILE A 86 -3.67 -4.72 -6.33
CA ILE A 86 -4.19 -4.47 -7.69
C ILE A 86 -5.42 -3.56 -7.63
N LYS A 87 -6.37 -3.84 -6.74
CA LYS A 87 -7.57 -3.00 -6.55
C LYS A 87 -7.25 -1.59 -6.08
N GLY A 88 -6.29 -1.46 -5.15
CA GLY A 88 -5.87 -0.16 -4.64
C GLY A 88 -5.24 0.71 -5.72
N VAL A 89 -4.31 0.16 -6.51
CA VAL A 89 -3.69 0.89 -7.62
C VAL A 89 -4.71 1.14 -8.75
N ALA A 90 -5.59 0.18 -9.06
CA ALA A 90 -6.68 0.39 -10.02
C ALA A 90 -7.60 1.54 -9.61
N TYR A 91 -7.89 1.63 -8.31
CA TYR A 91 -8.69 2.73 -7.76
C TYR A 91 -8.01 4.08 -7.95
N LEU A 92 -6.70 4.19 -7.64
CA LEU A 92 -5.93 5.42 -7.87
C LEU A 92 -5.95 5.81 -9.35
N HIS A 93 -5.63 4.88 -10.25
CA HIS A 93 -5.58 5.10 -11.70
C HIS A 93 -6.94 5.51 -12.28
N LYS A 94 -8.05 4.92 -11.78
CA LYS A 94 -9.41 5.33 -12.17
C LYS A 94 -9.68 6.82 -11.86
N HIS A 95 -9.03 7.36 -10.83
CA HIS A 95 -9.15 8.76 -10.44
C HIS A 95 -8.00 9.62 -10.96
N CYS A 96 -7.25 9.11 -11.96
CA CYS A 96 -6.10 9.79 -12.55
C CYS A 96 -5.05 10.19 -11.50
N ILE A 97 -4.81 9.33 -10.52
CA ILE A 97 -3.77 9.50 -9.49
C ILE A 97 -2.71 8.43 -9.73
N ALA A 98 -1.47 8.85 -9.92
CA ALA A 98 -0.30 7.97 -9.91
C ALA A 98 0.35 8.01 -8.51
N HIS A 99 0.68 6.85 -7.98
CA HIS A 99 1.34 6.70 -6.68
C HIS A 99 2.84 7.05 -6.75
N ARG A 100 3.52 6.59 -7.81
CA ARG A 100 4.92 6.80 -8.15
C ARG A 100 5.97 6.18 -7.20
N ASP A 101 5.53 5.54 -6.11
CA ASP A 101 6.42 4.81 -5.19
C ASP A 101 5.74 3.54 -4.63
N VAL A 102 5.18 2.72 -5.53
CA VAL A 102 4.57 1.44 -5.13
C VAL A 102 5.68 0.45 -4.77
N LYS A 103 5.74 0.07 -3.48
CA LYS A 103 6.72 -0.87 -2.92
C LYS A 103 6.18 -1.50 -1.63
N PRO A 104 6.75 -2.62 -1.13
CA PRO A 104 6.26 -3.27 0.09
C PRO A 104 6.26 -2.39 1.33
N GLU A 105 7.20 -1.42 1.43
CA GLU A 105 7.29 -0.47 2.54
C GLU A 105 6.08 0.47 2.60
N ASN A 106 5.50 0.79 1.45
CA ASN A 106 4.34 1.66 1.29
C ASN A 106 3.01 0.91 1.24
N LEU A 107 3.03 -0.35 1.69
CA LEU A 107 1.86 -1.22 1.82
C LEU A 107 1.75 -1.70 3.26
N VAL A 108 0.57 -1.58 3.82
CA VAL A 108 0.27 -2.07 5.16
C VAL A 108 -0.93 -3.01 5.13
N VAL A 109 -0.95 -3.93 6.06
CA VAL A 109 -2.05 -4.89 6.22
C VAL A 109 -2.56 -4.85 7.65
N ASP A 110 -3.83 -5.12 7.83
CA ASP A 110 -4.38 -5.41 9.14
C ASP A 110 -4.38 -6.92 9.43
N TRP A 111 -5.00 -7.28 10.54
CA TRP A 111 -5.04 -8.66 11.03
C TRP A 111 -5.83 -9.62 10.11
N ASP A 112 -6.70 -9.12 9.23
CA ASP A 112 -7.47 -9.92 8.28
C ASP A 112 -6.89 -9.89 6.84
N PHE A 113 -5.64 -9.43 6.69
CA PHE A 113 -4.93 -9.23 5.42
C PHE A 113 -5.55 -8.20 4.48
N SER A 114 -6.39 -7.29 5.00
CA SER A 114 -6.86 -6.15 4.22
C SER A 114 -5.72 -5.19 3.96
N LEU A 115 -5.29 -5.12 2.70
CA LEU A 115 -4.19 -4.25 2.29
C LEU A 115 -4.64 -2.81 2.14
N LYS A 116 -3.77 -1.88 2.58
CA LYS A 116 -3.90 -0.45 2.31
C LYS A 116 -2.63 0.09 1.67
N ASN A 117 -2.80 0.90 0.64
CA ASN A 117 -1.73 1.75 0.11
C ASN A 117 -1.57 2.97 0.99
N ILE A 118 -0.33 3.31 1.31
CA ILE A 118 0.08 4.44 2.14
C ILE A 118 1.16 5.25 1.45
N ASP A 119 1.50 6.40 2.01
CA ASP A 119 2.64 7.23 1.61
C ASP A 119 2.51 7.83 0.21
N PHE A 120 1.77 8.92 0.13
CA PHE A 120 1.51 9.65 -1.11
C PHE A 120 2.44 10.86 -1.30
N ASP A 121 3.64 10.85 -0.68
CA ASP A 121 4.59 11.97 -0.71
C ASP A 121 4.95 12.40 -2.12
N VAL A 122 5.11 11.44 -3.03
CA VAL A 122 5.45 11.67 -4.44
C VAL A 122 4.28 11.43 -5.40
N ALA A 123 3.09 11.14 -4.86
CA ALA A 123 1.91 10.90 -5.67
C ALA A 123 1.46 12.16 -6.39
N MET A 124 0.88 11.99 -7.56
CA MET A 124 0.41 13.12 -8.36
C MET A 124 -0.89 12.79 -9.09
N LYS A 125 -1.68 13.84 -9.32
CA LYS A 125 -2.81 13.77 -10.24
C LYS A 125 -2.31 14.03 -11.65
N VAL A 126 -2.75 13.21 -12.59
CA VAL A 126 -2.47 13.31 -14.02
C VAL A 126 -3.77 13.56 -14.79
N LYS A 127 -3.66 14.01 -16.02
CA LYS A 127 -4.79 14.24 -16.90
C LYS A 127 -5.42 12.91 -17.37
N ASP A 128 -4.56 12.00 -17.79
CA ASP A 128 -4.93 10.66 -18.27
C ASP A 128 -3.75 9.68 -18.13
N GLU A 129 -3.90 8.45 -18.59
CA GLU A 129 -2.85 7.41 -18.48
C GLU A 129 -1.67 7.63 -19.43
N ASP A 130 -1.83 8.46 -20.44
CA ASP A 130 -0.80 8.77 -21.47
C ASP A 130 -0.02 10.03 -21.15
N GLU A 131 -0.45 10.83 -20.17
CA GLU A 131 0.32 11.97 -19.72
C GLU A 131 1.73 11.54 -19.33
N VAL A 132 2.71 12.27 -19.87
CA VAL A 132 4.12 12.09 -19.55
C VAL A 132 4.61 13.22 -18.66
N VAL A 133 5.48 12.87 -17.72
CA VAL A 133 6.08 13.83 -16.79
C VAL A 133 7.58 13.72 -16.82
N GLU A 134 8.24 14.79 -16.43
CA GLU A 134 9.68 14.86 -16.28
C GLU A 134 10.09 14.62 -14.82
N GLY A 135 11.31 14.18 -14.63
CA GLY A 135 11.90 14.00 -13.31
C GLY A 135 11.73 12.59 -12.72
N GLN A 136 12.83 12.12 -12.16
CA GLN A 136 12.92 10.79 -11.54
C GLN A 136 12.41 10.84 -10.10
N CYS A 137 11.57 9.89 -9.71
CA CYS A 137 11.12 9.73 -8.33
C CYS A 137 10.84 8.25 -8.03
N GLY A 138 10.61 7.94 -6.75
CA GLY A 138 10.36 6.56 -6.30
C GLY A 138 11.62 5.89 -5.76
N THR A 139 11.55 4.59 -5.55
CA THR A 139 12.59 3.80 -4.89
C THR A 139 13.29 2.88 -5.89
N LYS A 140 14.63 2.99 -5.98
CA LYS A 140 15.44 2.12 -6.83
C LYS A 140 15.14 0.63 -6.56
N GLY A 141 15.03 -0.17 -7.60
CA GLY A 141 14.63 -1.58 -7.52
C GLY A 141 13.13 -1.82 -7.73
N TRP A 142 12.29 -0.80 -7.49
CA TRP A 142 10.85 -0.85 -7.76
C TRP A 142 10.45 -0.01 -8.97
N MET A 143 11.30 0.93 -9.36
CA MET A 143 11.07 1.85 -10.47
C MET A 143 11.01 1.13 -11.80
N ALA A 144 10.15 1.63 -12.70
CA ALA A 144 10.08 1.17 -14.08
C ALA A 144 11.33 1.62 -14.87
N PRO A 145 11.83 0.81 -15.82
CA PRO A 145 13.07 1.13 -16.53
C PRO A 145 13.02 2.46 -17.30
N GLU A 146 11.84 2.85 -17.79
CA GLU A 146 11.69 4.14 -18.48
C GLU A 146 11.78 5.37 -17.55
N MET A 147 11.67 5.19 -16.24
CA MET A 147 11.82 6.31 -15.26
C MET A 147 13.27 6.81 -15.16
N GLU A 148 14.22 6.06 -15.69
CA GLU A 148 15.60 6.53 -15.85
C GLU A 148 15.75 7.51 -17.03
N LYS A 149 14.75 7.59 -17.90
CA LYS A 149 14.68 8.52 -19.02
C LYS A 149 14.11 9.87 -18.55
N SER A 150 14.23 10.89 -19.41
CA SER A 150 13.75 12.23 -19.10
C SER A 150 12.23 12.32 -18.93
N MET A 151 11.47 11.55 -19.70
CA MET A 151 10.01 11.59 -19.70
C MET A 151 9.38 10.19 -19.66
N TYR A 152 8.35 10.02 -18.82
CA TYR A 152 7.63 8.75 -18.67
C TYR A 152 6.17 8.97 -18.25
N SER A 153 5.30 7.97 -18.50
CA SER A 153 3.93 7.98 -17.95
C SER A 153 3.93 7.43 -16.53
N PRO A 154 3.52 8.24 -15.51
CA PRO A 154 3.48 7.79 -14.11
C PRO A 154 2.52 6.62 -13.89
N ILE A 155 1.36 6.63 -14.56
CA ILE A 155 0.37 5.55 -14.49
C ILE A 155 0.97 4.23 -15.02
N LYS A 156 1.68 4.28 -16.14
CA LYS A 156 2.32 3.07 -16.70
C LYS A 156 3.50 2.60 -15.87
N ALA A 157 4.22 3.53 -15.21
CA ALA A 157 5.29 3.19 -14.26
C ALA A 157 4.74 2.49 -13.01
N ASP A 158 3.62 2.93 -12.44
CA ASP A 158 2.97 2.26 -11.31
C ASP A 158 2.55 0.82 -11.65
N ARG A 159 2.14 0.54 -12.91
CA ARG A 159 1.84 -0.83 -13.37
C ARG A 159 3.07 -1.73 -13.22
N TRP A 160 4.22 -1.25 -13.64
CA TRP A 160 5.49 -1.97 -13.47
C TRP A 160 5.79 -2.24 -12.00
N SER A 161 5.81 -1.21 -11.17
CA SER A 161 6.10 -1.33 -9.73
C SER A 161 5.14 -2.30 -9.05
N THR A 162 3.84 -2.26 -9.40
CA THR A 162 2.84 -3.22 -8.92
C THR A 162 3.20 -4.65 -9.31
N GLY A 163 3.56 -4.89 -10.57
CA GLY A 163 3.99 -6.20 -11.05
C GLY A 163 5.24 -6.71 -10.32
N GLN A 164 6.22 -5.85 -10.04
CA GLN A 164 7.40 -6.19 -9.26
C GLN A 164 7.05 -6.59 -7.81
N VAL A 165 6.12 -5.87 -7.17
CA VAL A 165 5.64 -6.23 -5.83
C VAL A 165 4.95 -7.60 -5.84
N LEU A 166 4.13 -7.91 -6.86
CA LEU A 166 3.51 -9.23 -6.98
C LEU A 166 4.55 -10.34 -7.08
N LEU A 167 5.58 -10.16 -7.92
CA LEU A 167 6.69 -11.13 -8.04
C LEU A 167 7.45 -11.27 -6.72
N TYR A 168 7.74 -10.16 -6.05
CA TYR A 168 8.36 -10.16 -4.73
C TYR A 168 7.57 -10.98 -3.72
N LEU A 169 6.24 -10.79 -3.63
CA LEU A 169 5.38 -11.52 -2.71
C LEU A 169 5.39 -13.03 -2.99
N LEU A 170 5.24 -13.42 -4.26
CA LEU A 170 5.28 -14.82 -4.65
C LEU A 170 6.60 -15.48 -4.28
N ASN A 171 7.72 -14.80 -4.51
CA ASN A 171 9.04 -15.33 -4.21
C ASN A 171 9.34 -15.35 -2.70
N LYS A 172 9.07 -14.25 -1.99
CA LYS A 172 9.30 -14.13 -0.54
C LYS A 172 8.54 -15.19 0.27
N PHE A 173 7.31 -15.48 -0.12
CA PHE A 173 6.45 -16.42 0.57
C PHE A 173 6.41 -17.81 -0.09
N ARG A 174 7.27 -18.05 -1.10
CA ARG A 174 7.36 -19.31 -1.86
C ARG A 174 5.99 -19.81 -2.31
N LYS A 175 5.14 -18.89 -2.78
CA LYS A 175 3.79 -19.22 -3.24
C LYS A 175 3.80 -19.46 -4.76
N GLU A 176 3.34 -20.64 -5.15
CA GLU A 176 3.07 -20.95 -6.55
C GLU A 176 1.63 -20.52 -6.88
N ASP A 177 1.51 -19.48 -7.70
CA ASP A 177 0.24 -18.98 -8.23
C ASP A 177 0.47 -18.51 -9.67
N THR A 178 0.00 -19.33 -10.60
CA THR A 178 0.18 -19.10 -12.05
C THR A 178 -0.58 -17.86 -12.53
N VAL A 179 -1.74 -17.57 -11.93
CA VAL A 179 -2.56 -16.39 -12.28
C VAL A 179 -1.84 -15.12 -11.86
N LEU A 180 -1.38 -15.04 -10.60
CA LEU A 180 -0.63 -13.88 -10.11
C LEU A 180 0.68 -13.69 -10.85
N ARG A 181 1.42 -14.77 -11.15
CA ARG A 181 2.66 -14.71 -11.91
C ARG A 181 2.44 -14.22 -13.35
N THR A 182 1.37 -14.67 -14.00
CA THR A 182 0.98 -14.21 -15.33
C THR A 182 0.55 -12.74 -15.30
N THR A 183 -0.21 -12.35 -14.30
CA THR A 183 -0.62 -10.96 -14.07
C THR A 183 0.59 -10.05 -13.89
N ALA A 184 1.53 -10.45 -13.03
CA ALA A 184 2.76 -9.69 -12.81
C ALA A 184 3.55 -9.51 -14.12
N ARG A 185 3.69 -10.56 -14.96
CA ARG A 185 4.36 -10.46 -16.26
C ARG A 185 3.66 -9.47 -17.21
N LYS A 186 2.32 -9.45 -17.24
CA LYS A 186 1.56 -8.47 -18.04
C LYS A 186 1.80 -7.04 -17.59
N LEU A 187 1.99 -6.83 -16.29
CA LEU A 187 2.26 -5.51 -15.71
C LEU A 187 3.73 -5.09 -15.90
N THR A 188 4.68 -6.04 -15.96
CA THR A 188 6.12 -5.78 -16.10
C THR A 188 6.62 -5.90 -17.54
N ALA A 189 5.76 -5.72 -18.54
CA ALA A 189 6.21 -5.62 -19.92
C ALA A 189 7.21 -4.48 -20.08
N HIS A 190 8.36 -4.72 -20.75
CA HIS A 190 9.42 -3.71 -20.88
C HIS A 190 8.92 -2.46 -21.60
N ASN A 191 8.13 -2.64 -22.68
CA ASN A 191 7.45 -1.52 -23.32
C ASN A 191 6.23 -1.07 -22.47
N PRO A 192 6.21 0.18 -21.96
CA PRO A 192 5.13 0.67 -21.12
C PRO A 192 3.74 0.59 -21.76
N SER A 193 3.65 0.77 -23.09
CA SER A 193 2.37 0.70 -23.83
C SER A 193 1.82 -0.72 -23.95
N ARG A 194 2.64 -1.76 -23.69
CA ARG A 194 2.21 -3.17 -23.68
C ARG A 194 1.79 -3.65 -22.28
N ARG A 195 1.94 -2.82 -21.25
CA ARG A 195 1.49 -3.16 -19.89
C ARG A 195 -0.02 -3.11 -19.83
N SER A 196 -0.64 -4.21 -19.39
CA SER A 196 -2.08 -4.23 -19.14
C SER A 196 -2.49 -3.15 -18.14
N SER A 197 -3.66 -2.55 -18.34
CA SER A 197 -4.20 -1.64 -17.33
C SER A 197 -4.57 -2.41 -16.05
N MET A 198 -4.63 -1.71 -14.91
CA MET A 198 -5.02 -2.34 -13.65
C MET A 198 -6.44 -2.89 -13.72
N LEU A 199 -7.34 -2.27 -14.47
CA LEU A 199 -8.70 -2.75 -14.68
C LEU A 199 -8.77 -4.03 -15.53
N GLN A 200 -7.85 -4.18 -16.51
CA GLN A 200 -7.79 -5.41 -17.32
C GLN A 200 -7.30 -6.62 -16.53
N VAL A 201 -6.43 -6.43 -15.54
CA VAL A 201 -5.91 -7.53 -14.71
C VAL A 201 -6.78 -7.81 -13.48
N ALA A 202 -7.55 -6.84 -13.01
CA ALA A 202 -8.41 -6.97 -11.85
C ALA A 202 -9.46 -8.11 -11.95
N PRO A 203 -10.17 -8.32 -13.07
CA PRO A 203 -11.14 -9.41 -13.19
C PRO A 203 -10.53 -10.80 -13.16
N SER A 204 -9.27 -10.96 -13.58
CA SER A 204 -8.61 -12.28 -13.66
C SER A 204 -8.28 -12.90 -12.30
N LEU A 205 -8.36 -12.13 -11.23
CA LEU A 205 -8.12 -12.59 -9.84
C LEU A 205 -9.44 -12.87 -9.07
N SER A 206 -10.60 -12.72 -9.71
CA SER A 206 -11.89 -12.93 -9.07
C SER A 206 -12.18 -14.42 -8.86
N LEU A 207 -12.42 -14.82 -7.62
CA LEU A 207 -13.24 -15.96 -7.18
C LEU A 207 -12.61 -17.32 -6.86
N SER A 208 -11.43 -17.71 -7.34
CA SER A 208 -10.94 -19.08 -7.05
C SER A 208 -10.32 -19.29 -5.66
N ASN A 209 -10.05 -18.23 -4.88
CA ASN A 209 -9.27 -18.33 -3.63
C ASN A 209 -9.97 -17.83 -2.35
N VAL A 210 -11.25 -17.49 -2.39
CA VAL A 210 -11.94 -16.96 -1.18
C VAL A 210 -12.12 -18.05 -0.10
N ALA A 211 -12.24 -19.31 -0.49
CA ALA A 211 -12.41 -20.41 0.45
C ALA A 211 -11.18 -20.67 1.34
N ASN A 212 -9.96 -20.48 0.81
CA ASN A 212 -8.72 -20.67 1.58
C ASN A 212 -8.44 -19.51 2.57
N VAL A 213 -8.95 -18.31 2.30
CA VAL A 213 -8.73 -17.12 3.13
C VAL A 213 -9.35 -17.29 4.54
N ALA A 214 -10.48 -17.98 4.67
CA ALA A 214 -11.13 -18.19 5.98
C ALA A 214 -10.29 -19.08 6.92
N VAL A 215 -9.62 -20.09 6.37
CA VAL A 215 -8.73 -20.98 7.12
C VAL A 215 -7.45 -20.24 7.54
N GLU A 216 -6.88 -19.46 6.62
CA GLU A 216 -5.66 -18.67 6.86
C GLU A 216 -5.89 -17.56 7.91
N ARG A 217 -7.07 -16.91 7.88
CA ARG A 217 -7.49 -15.92 8.89
C ARG A 217 -7.55 -16.52 10.30
N LYS A 218 -8.06 -17.73 10.44
CA LYS A 218 -8.16 -18.41 11.73
C LYS A 218 -6.78 -18.74 12.32
N ALA A 219 -5.86 -19.21 11.48
CA ALA A 219 -4.47 -19.49 11.88
C ALA A 219 -3.72 -18.23 12.31
N TRP A 220 -3.92 -17.11 11.62
CA TRP A 220 -3.30 -15.82 11.98
C TRP A 220 -3.78 -15.31 13.35
N ARG A 221 -5.07 -15.34 13.64
CA ARG A 221 -5.62 -14.94 14.94
C ARG A 221 -5.03 -15.74 16.08
N SER A 222 -4.98 -17.07 15.96
CA SER A 222 -4.45 -17.94 17.00
C SER A 222 -2.96 -17.70 17.29
N LEU A 223 -2.18 -17.26 16.31
CA LEU A 223 -0.76 -16.92 16.48
C LEU A 223 -0.54 -15.56 17.15
N GLN A 224 -1.41 -14.58 16.94
CA GLN A 224 -1.33 -13.28 17.62
C GLN A 224 -1.71 -13.41 19.11
N ASP A 225 -2.76 -14.15 19.42
CA ASP A 225 -3.16 -14.43 20.79
C ASP A 225 -2.02 -15.11 21.59
N THR A 226 -1.21 -15.95 20.92
CA THR A 226 -0.06 -16.64 21.54
C THR A 226 1.13 -15.69 21.78
N VAL A 227 1.32 -14.68 20.94
CA VAL A 227 2.42 -13.69 21.07
C VAL A 227 2.10 -12.65 22.14
N GLU A 228 0.84 -12.24 22.30
CA GLU A 228 0.45 -11.29 23.35
C GLU A 228 0.54 -11.91 24.75
N VAL A 229 0.19 -13.18 24.92
CA VAL A 229 0.30 -13.90 26.19
C VAL A 229 1.76 -14.08 26.63
N ASN A 230 2.71 -14.23 25.69
CA ASN A 230 4.13 -14.36 26.02
C ASN A 230 4.84 -13.00 26.27
N GLY A 231 4.25 -11.88 25.86
CA GLY A 231 4.80 -10.53 26.07
C GLY A 231 4.55 -9.94 27.45
N GLU A 232 3.51 -10.38 28.17
CA GLU A 232 3.16 -9.86 29.50
C GLU A 232 3.97 -10.46 30.66
N ASN A 233 4.74 -11.54 30.43
CA ASN A 233 5.50 -12.22 31.48
C ASN A 233 6.97 -11.77 31.62
N ALA A 234 7.42 -10.74 30.91
CA ALA A 234 8.74 -10.16 31.08
C ALA A 234 8.71 -8.96 32.03
N LYS A 235 8.43 -9.17 33.33
CA LYS A 235 8.77 -8.22 34.38
C LYS A 235 10.26 -8.34 34.68
N PRO A 236 11.03 -7.25 34.72
CA PRO A 236 12.40 -7.29 35.21
C PRO A 236 12.38 -7.61 36.72
N ARG A 237 13.12 -8.64 37.10
CA ARG A 237 13.43 -8.89 38.50
C ARG A 237 14.55 -7.96 38.92
N GLY A 238 14.29 -7.20 39.96
CA GLY A 238 15.25 -6.69 40.94
C GLY A 238 16.24 -5.62 40.48
#